data_7f48f5a2c6562347f7aa404fd6f5a18c
#
_entry.id   7f48f5a2c6562347f7aa404fd6f5a18c
#
_cell.length_a   1.000
_cell.length_b   1.000
_cell.length_c   1.000
_cell.angle_alpha   90.00
_cell.angle_beta   90.00
_cell.angle_gamma   90.00
#
_symmetry.space_group_name_H-M   'P 1'
#
loop_
_entity.id
_entity.type
_entity.pdbx_description
1 polymer ?
#
loop_
_entity_poly.entity_id
_entity_poly.type
_entity_poly.pdbx_seq_one_letter_code
_entity_poly.pdbx_strand_id
1 'polypeptide(L)'
;KQYEKYARSLDEANPSRLRRSALNFAKYKVWDRLSIIHQNVLIFTGSKDVMHGYEDTVKMTESLSICDLVDLETNARTHSIEMVNQLRSFLKEKIHV
;
A
#
# COMPACT_ATOMS: atom_id res chain seq x y z
N LYS A 1 -17.05 -0.70 -11.82
CA LYS A 1 -16.21 -1.83 -12.24
C LYS A 1 -15.46 -2.44 -11.07
N GLN A 2 -14.69 -1.63 -10.36
CA GLN A 2 -13.97 -2.08 -9.16
C GLN A 2 -14.93 -2.45 -8.04
N TYR A 3 -15.98 -1.67 -7.86
CA TYR A 3 -17.03 -1.94 -6.90
C TYR A 3 -17.69 -3.29 -7.13
N GLU A 4 -17.99 -3.62 -8.38
CA GLU A 4 -18.61 -4.90 -8.75
C GLU A 4 -17.72 -6.08 -8.41
N LYS A 5 -16.42 -5.95 -8.60
CA LYS A 5 -15.46 -7.00 -8.22
C LYS A 5 -15.45 -7.24 -6.72
N TYR A 6 -15.42 -6.19 -5.93
CA TYR A 6 -15.41 -6.31 -4.47
C TYR A 6 -16.72 -6.88 -3.94
N ALA A 7 -17.87 -6.44 -4.48
CA ALA A 7 -19.16 -6.95 -4.09
C ALA A 7 -19.27 -8.45 -4.36
N ARG A 8 -18.83 -8.88 -5.55
CA ARG A 8 -18.83 -10.29 -5.93
C ARG A 8 -17.89 -11.11 -5.05
N SER A 9 -16.72 -10.59 -4.73
CA SER A 9 -15.76 -11.27 -3.86
C SER A 9 -16.34 -11.51 -2.48
N LEU A 10 -17.08 -10.53 -1.94
CA LEU A 10 -17.74 -10.67 -0.65
C LEU A 10 -18.86 -11.71 -0.70
N ASP A 11 -19.66 -11.71 -1.77
CA ASP A 11 -20.76 -12.67 -1.95
C ASP A 11 -20.24 -14.11 -2.07
N GLU A 12 -19.11 -14.30 -2.74
CA GLU A 12 -18.52 -15.61 -2.98
C GLU A 12 -17.66 -16.09 -1.81
N ALA A 13 -17.29 -15.20 -0.89
CA ALA A 13 -16.39 -15.52 0.21
C ALA A 13 -17.10 -16.42 1.25
N ASN A 14 -16.33 -17.34 1.84
CA ASN A 14 -16.80 -18.13 2.94
C ASN A 14 -16.87 -17.26 4.21
N PRO A 15 -18.05 -17.08 4.83
CA PRO A 15 -18.20 -16.19 5.98
C PRO A 15 -17.30 -16.53 7.16
N SER A 16 -17.11 -17.81 7.46
CA SER A 16 -16.24 -18.25 8.56
C SER A 16 -14.80 -17.91 8.32
N ARG A 17 -14.32 -18.12 7.09
CA ARG A 17 -12.94 -17.81 6.71
C ARG A 17 -12.71 -16.30 6.68
N LEU A 18 -13.67 -15.55 6.17
CA LEU A 18 -13.59 -14.09 6.13
C LEU A 18 -13.49 -13.52 7.54
N ARG A 19 -14.34 -14.00 8.45
CA ARG A 19 -14.32 -13.57 9.85
C ARG A 19 -12.98 -13.90 10.50
N ARG A 20 -12.45 -15.09 10.28
CA ARG A 20 -11.18 -15.52 10.85
C ARG A 20 -10.02 -14.66 10.34
N SER A 21 -10.01 -14.37 9.04
CA SER A 21 -9.00 -13.49 8.44
C SER A 21 -9.05 -12.10 9.03
N ALA A 22 -10.25 -11.54 9.20
CA ALA A 22 -10.43 -10.22 9.78
C ALA A 22 -9.95 -10.16 11.23
N LEU A 23 -10.25 -11.20 12.03
CA LEU A 23 -9.81 -11.29 13.42
C LEU A 23 -8.28 -11.41 13.52
N ASN A 24 -7.67 -12.22 12.65
CA ASN A 24 -6.21 -12.36 12.61
C ASN A 24 -5.56 -11.06 12.19
N PHE A 25 -6.13 -10.36 11.21
CA PHE A 25 -5.62 -9.08 10.74
C PHE A 25 -5.68 -8.02 11.84
N ALA A 26 -6.75 -8.01 12.63
CA ALA A 26 -6.90 -7.07 13.74
C ALA A 26 -5.84 -7.23 14.82
N LYS A 27 -5.27 -8.44 14.96
CA LYS A 27 -4.20 -8.72 15.92
C LYS A 27 -2.80 -8.41 15.37
N TYR A 28 -2.69 -8.12 14.10
CA TYR A 28 -1.39 -7.92 13.45
C TYR A 28 -0.86 -6.53 13.76
N LYS A 29 0.33 -6.47 14.36
CA LYS A 29 0.97 -5.22 14.77
C LYS A 29 2.19 -4.93 13.91
N VAL A 30 1.95 -4.50 12.69
CA VAL A 30 3.02 -4.21 11.73
C VAL A 30 3.78 -2.92 12.09
N TRP A 31 3.10 -1.95 12.70
CA TRP A 31 3.68 -0.64 13.00
C TRP A 31 4.94 -0.73 13.85
N ASP A 32 4.93 -1.62 14.84
CA ASP A 32 6.06 -1.79 15.76
C ASP A 32 7.29 -2.40 15.08
N ARG A 33 7.12 -2.96 13.88
CA ARG A 33 8.18 -3.65 13.17
C ARG A 33 8.74 -2.88 11.98
N LEU A 34 8.13 -1.77 11.60
CA LEU A 34 8.60 -1.00 10.44
C LEU A 34 10.00 -0.45 10.64
N SER A 35 10.34 -0.10 11.87
CA SER A 35 11.65 0.46 12.20
C SER A 35 12.82 -0.52 11.98
N ILE A 36 12.56 -1.83 11.93
CA ILE A 36 13.61 -2.82 11.68
C ILE A 36 13.95 -2.98 10.20
N ILE A 37 13.18 -2.37 9.31
CA ILE A 37 13.43 -2.41 7.87
C ILE A 37 14.47 -1.34 7.53
N HIS A 38 15.64 -1.78 7.04
CA HIS A 38 16.75 -0.88 6.68
C HIS A 38 17.03 -0.86 5.19
N GLN A 39 16.11 -1.39 4.40
CA GLN A 39 16.22 -1.40 2.94
C GLN A 39 15.57 -0.15 2.37
N ASN A 40 15.94 0.20 1.13
CA ASN A 40 15.28 1.27 0.40
C ASN A 40 13.84 0.88 0.11
N VAL A 41 12.89 1.73 0.52
CA VAL A 41 11.46 1.49 0.35
C VAL A 41 10.86 2.62 -0.48
N LEU A 42 10.05 2.25 -1.45
CA LEU A 42 9.29 3.19 -2.25
C LEU A 42 7.80 2.94 -2.03
N ILE A 43 7.08 3.98 -1.66
CA ILE A 43 5.64 3.91 -1.45
C ILE A 43 4.94 4.80 -2.46
N PHE A 44 3.99 4.21 -3.19
CA PHE A 44 3.06 4.97 -4.02
C PHE A 44 1.75 5.14 -3.28
N THR A 45 1.22 6.33 -3.29
CA THR A 45 -0.07 6.62 -2.66
C THR A 45 -0.91 7.52 -3.53
N GLY A 46 -2.24 7.42 -3.36
CA GLY A 46 -3.20 8.35 -3.94
C GLY A 46 -3.87 9.12 -2.81
N SER A 47 -3.44 10.36 -2.57
CA SER A 47 -3.93 11.16 -1.46
C SER A 47 -5.44 11.42 -1.52
N LYS A 48 -6.04 11.29 -2.71
CA LYS A 48 -7.49 11.44 -2.91
C LYS A 48 -8.25 10.13 -2.80
N ASP A 49 -7.56 9.02 -2.52
CA ASP A 49 -8.19 7.71 -2.37
C ASP A 49 -8.93 7.65 -1.02
N VAL A 50 -10.24 7.38 -1.07
CA VAL A 50 -11.05 7.28 0.13
C VAL A 50 -10.96 5.92 0.83
N MET A 51 -10.42 4.92 0.15
CA MET A 51 -10.30 3.55 0.69
C MET A 51 -9.08 3.40 1.60
N HIS A 52 -8.02 4.14 1.32
CA HIS A 52 -6.76 4.06 2.07
C HIS A 52 -6.41 5.44 2.60
N GLY A 53 -6.39 5.59 3.92
CA GLY A 53 -6.11 6.87 4.55
C GLY A 53 -4.71 7.37 4.25
N TYR A 54 -4.61 8.56 3.70
CA TYR A 54 -3.32 9.19 3.40
C TYR A 54 -2.49 9.37 4.68
N GLU A 55 -3.15 9.66 5.78
CA GLU A 55 -2.49 9.86 7.08
C GLU A 55 -1.77 8.61 7.55
N ASP A 56 -2.35 7.43 7.33
CA ASP A 56 -1.71 6.16 7.66
C ASP A 56 -0.49 5.91 6.79
N THR A 57 -0.55 6.31 5.52
CA THR A 57 0.60 6.20 4.61
C THR A 57 1.74 7.10 5.05
N VAL A 58 1.45 8.33 5.46
CA VAL A 58 2.45 9.26 5.98
C VAL A 58 3.08 8.69 7.26
N LYS A 59 2.26 8.14 8.14
CA LYS A 59 2.74 7.51 9.38
C LYS A 59 3.66 6.33 9.08
N MET A 60 3.33 5.53 8.08
CA MET A 60 4.19 4.43 7.64
C MET A 60 5.54 4.94 7.14
N THR A 61 5.53 6.01 6.34
CA THR A 61 6.74 6.64 5.82
C THR A 61 7.65 7.11 6.95
N GLU A 62 7.07 7.71 7.98
CA GLU A 62 7.82 8.20 9.15
C GLU A 62 8.39 7.05 9.98
N SER A 63 7.77 5.89 9.97
CA SER A 63 8.20 4.71 10.72
C SER A 63 9.31 3.92 10.04
N LEU A 64 9.53 4.15 8.74
CA LEU A 64 10.58 3.48 7.97
C LEU A 64 11.87 4.30 7.99
N SER A 65 13.01 3.60 8.07
CA SER A 65 14.33 4.26 8.14
C SER A 65 14.70 4.95 6.84
N ILE A 66 14.43 4.31 5.71
CA ILE A 66 14.80 4.81 4.37
C ILE A 66 13.57 4.65 3.47
N CYS A 67 12.85 5.73 3.25
CA CYS A 67 11.61 5.66 2.48
C CYS A 67 11.41 6.89 1.60
N ASP A 68 11.04 6.65 0.35
CA ASP A 68 10.58 7.67 -0.57
C ASP A 68 9.08 7.52 -0.76
N LEU A 69 8.34 8.60 -0.61
CA LEU A 69 6.89 8.63 -0.81
C LEU A 69 6.56 9.41 -2.07
N VAL A 70 5.82 8.77 -2.97
CA VAL A 70 5.34 9.40 -4.20
C VAL A 70 3.82 9.43 -4.18
N ASP A 71 3.25 10.63 -4.15
CA ASP A 71 1.81 10.83 -4.19
C ASP A 71 1.36 11.03 -5.64
N LEU A 72 0.64 10.06 -6.18
CA LEU A 72 0.07 10.12 -7.53
C LEU A 72 -1.38 10.61 -7.52
N GLU A 73 -1.85 11.09 -6.38
CA GLU A 73 -3.15 11.69 -6.11
C GLU A 73 -4.33 10.72 -6.13
N THR A 74 -4.49 9.93 -7.18
CA THR A 74 -5.62 9.01 -7.32
C THR A 74 -5.16 7.56 -7.35
N ASN A 75 -6.04 6.66 -6.93
CA ASN A 75 -5.77 5.23 -7.00
C ASN A 75 -5.52 4.76 -8.44
N ALA A 76 -6.22 5.34 -9.42
CA ALA A 76 -6.02 5.00 -10.82
C ALA A 76 -4.59 5.31 -11.28
N ARG A 77 -4.03 6.45 -10.84
CA ARG A 77 -2.67 6.84 -11.21
C ARG A 77 -1.60 5.96 -10.55
N THR A 78 -1.90 5.36 -9.41
CA THR A 78 -0.96 4.43 -8.77
C THR A 78 -0.82 3.11 -9.54
N HIS A 79 -1.66 2.89 -10.54
CA HIS A 79 -1.60 1.72 -11.43
C HIS A 79 -1.38 2.14 -12.88
N SER A 80 -0.69 3.23 -13.12
CA SER A 80 -0.50 3.83 -14.44
C SER A 80 0.94 3.68 -14.92
N ILE A 81 1.19 4.10 -16.18
CA ILE A 81 2.55 4.15 -16.73
C ILE A 81 3.41 5.17 -15.95
N GLU A 82 2.80 6.18 -15.38
CA GLU A 82 3.50 7.16 -14.52
C GLU A 82 4.14 6.45 -13.32
N MET A 83 3.41 5.54 -12.70
CA MET A 83 3.94 4.73 -11.59
C MET A 83 5.14 3.88 -12.07
N VAL A 84 5.03 3.26 -13.24
CA VAL A 84 6.11 2.44 -13.79
C VAL A 84 7.37 3.28 -14.02
N ASN A 85 7.23 4.49 -14.53
CA ASN A 85 8.36 5.39 -14.77
C ASN A 85 9.03 5.80 -13.45
N GLN A 86 8.24 6.09 -12.43
CA GLN A 86 8.75 6.41 -11.09
C GLN A 86 9.50 5.20 -10.48
N LEU A 87 8.93 4.02 -10.64
CA LEU A 87 9.56 2.79 -10.16
C LEU A 87 10.91 2.54 -10.85
N ARG A 88 10.97 2.74 -12.17
CA ARG A 88 12.23 2.58 -12.91
C ARG A 88 13.29 3.55 -12.45
N SER A 89 12.91 4.80 -12.20
CA SER A 89 13.83 5.81 -11.69
C SER A 89 14.38 5.43 -10.32
N PHE A 90 13.50 4.95 -9.44
CA PHE A 90 13.89 4.49 -8.12
C PHE A 90 14.90 3.33 -8.20
N LEU A 91 14.62 2.35 -9.05
CA LEU A 91 15.51 1.19 -9.20
C LEU A 91 16.90 1.59 -9.72
N LYS A 92 16.96 2.51 -10.68
CA LYS A 92 18.24 3.02 -11.20
C LYS A 92 19.02 3.77 -10.13
N GLU A 93 18.34 4.62 -9.37
CA GLU A 93 18.97 5.52 -8.42
C GLU A 93 19.45 4.80 -7.16
N LYS A 94 18.59 3.91 -6.62
CA LYS A 94 18.83 3.30 -5.30
C LYS A 94 19.46 1.91 -5.36
N ILE A 95 19.26 1.19 -6.45
CA ILE A 95 19.68 -0.22 -6.55
C ILE A 95 20.71 -0.42 -7.66
N HIS A 96 20.98 0.60 -8.44
CA HIS A 96 21.99 0.56 -9.53
C HIS A 96 21.72 -0.51 -10.57
N VAL A 97 20.44 -0.67 -10.93
CA VAL A 97 20.02 -1.64 -11.94
C VAL A 97 20.10 -1.06 -13.34
#